data_e9bd29c5d64487ba3f775f8d1bee61c3
#
_entry.id   e9bd29c5d64487ba3f775f8d1bee61c3
#
_cell.length_a   1.000
_cell.length_b   1.000
_cell.length_c   1.000
_cell.angle_alpha   90.00
_cell.angle_beta   90.00
_cell.angle_gamma   90.00
#
_symmetry.space_group_name_H-M   'P 1'
#
loop_
_entity.id
_entity.type
_entity.pdbx_description
1 polymer ?
#
loop_
_entity_poly.entity_id
_entity_poly.type
_entity_poly.pdbx_seq_one_letter_code
_entity_poly.pdbx_strand_id
1 'polypeptide(L)'
;MKVLIVKTSSMGDVIHTFPAVEDARLNRPDVSFDWCVEEAFAGIVALHPAIDRIHTVAIRRWRKALLDGGTWREATALRRILRECRYDLVIEAQGLLKSALVARQAGAPIAGFDRSSAREPSATLFYDATYTVPRDLHAIERTRRLFGLALGYQPDLSALDSGIVPPAGDIAGISGRTAFLLHGTSREDKKWPAEDWIETARLLVEREMTPVTTWSNEREKAVAEAIAGAVPSTILVPKSPLAEIAAIIGHSTLIIGADTGLTHLASAFGLPTVAVFLATEPGLTGPRGQYASTLLAAPGERVTPAKVMAETEKLLALKLRAPA
;
A
#
# COMPACT_ATOMS: atom_id res chain seq x y z
N MET A 1 15.33 -19.82 -9.74
CA MET A 1 16.08 -18.82 -8.94
C MET A 1 15.19 -18.39 -7.78
N LYS A 2 15.72 -18.36 -6.55
CA LYS A 2 14.94 -17.98 -5.36
C LYS A 2 15.33 -16.59 -4.84
N VAL A 3 14.39 -15.65 -4.79
CA VAL A 3 14.62 -14.25 -4.46
C VAL A 3 13.89 -13.87 -3.17
N LEU A 4 14.60 -13.19 -2.26
CA LEU A 4 13.99 -12.55 -1.11
C LEU A 4 13.78 -11.06 -1.41
N ILE A 5 12.54 -10.61 -1.31
CA ILE A 5 12.21 -9.18 -1.36
C ILE A 5 12.28 -8.62 0.08
N VAL A 6 13.02 -7.54 0.28
CA VAL A 6 13.03 -6.81 1.55
C VAL A 6 12.41 -5.44 1.36
N LYS A 7 11.15 -5.32 1.76
CA LYS A 7 10.37 -4.08 1.80
C LYS A 7 9.50 -4.10 3.04
N THR A 8 9.97 -3.51 4.12
CA THR A 8 9.38 -3.74 5.45
C THR A 8 8.22 -2.80 5.77
N SER A 9 8.20 -1.58 5.27
CA SER A 9 7.20 -0.54 5.57
C SER A 9 7.36 0.68 4.64
N SER A 10 6.42 1.63 4.52
CA SER A 10 5.08 1.64 5.09
C SER A 10 4.11 0.77 4.27
N MET A 11 2.81 0.73 4.64
CA MET A 11 1.79 -0.02 3.87
C MET A 11 1.77 0.42 2.40
N GLY A 12 1.72 1.73 2.12
CA GLY A 12 1.76 2.25 0.75
C GLY A 12 3.02 1.83 0.00
N ASP A 13 4.21 1.87 0.64
CA ASP A 13 5.46 1.43 0.02
C ASP A 13 5.44 -0.08 -0.30
N VAL A 14 4.80 -0.92 0.53
CA VAL A 14 4.60 -2.35 0.28
C VAL A 14 3.71 -2.54 -0.96
N ILE A 15 2.57 -1.86 -1.01
CA ILE A 15 1.63 -1.91 -2.14
C ILE A 15 2.27 -1.42 -3.44
N HIS A 16 3.06 -0.35 -3.39
CA HIS A 16 3.81 0.17 -4.53
C HIS A 16 4.85 -0.81 -5.10
N THR A 17 5.18 -1.87 -4.36
CA THR A 17 6.12 -2.90 -4.82
C THR A 17 5.43 -4.02 -5.61
N PHE A 18 4.12 -4.20 -5.47
CA PHE A 18 3.39 -5.26 -6.17
C PHE A 18 3.56 -5.23 -7.70
N PRO A 19 3.46 -4.07 -8.38
CA PRO A 19 3.67 -4.06 -9.82
C PRO A 19 5.07 -4.52 -10.25
N ALA A 20 6.08 -4.36 -9.41
CA ALA A 20 7.42 -4.87 -9.70
C ALA A 20 7.49 -6.40 -9.55
N VAL A 21 6.73 -6.97 -8.63
CA VAL A 21 6.62 -8.43 -8.47
C VAL A 21 5.85 -9.03 -9.65
N GLU A 22 4.76 -8.39 -10.07
CA GLU A 22 3.98 -8.84 -11.22
C GLU A 22 4.79 -8.77 -12.53
N ASP A 23 5.50 -7.67 -12.78
CA ASP A 23 6.45 -7.58 -13.90
C ASP A 23 7.47 -8.72 -13.87
N ALA A 24 8.05 -8.97 -12.69
CA ALA A 24 9.06 -10.01 -12.54
C ALA A 24 8.47 -11.41 -12.80
N ARG A 25 7.26 -11.69 -12.31
CA ARG A 25 6.54 -12.94 -12.55
C ARG A 25 6.31 -13.19 -14.04
N LEU A 26 5.95 -12.14 -14.79
CA LEU A 26 5.70 -12.23 -16.23
C LEU A 26 6.99 -12.38 -17.06
N ASN A 27 8.06 -11.66 -16.69
CA ASN A 27 9.31 -11.64 -17.46
C ASN A 27 10.31 -12.73 -17.03
N ARG A 28 10.20 -13.23 -15.79
CA ARG A 28 11.11 -14.21 -15.20
C ARG A 28 10.32 -15.32 -14.48
N PRO A 29 9.59 -16.17 -15.22
CA PRO A 29 8.79 -17.26 -14.64
C PRO A 29 9.63 -18.34 -13.93
N ASP A 30 10.95 -18.30 -14.13
CA ASP A 30 11.93 -19.13 -13.42
C ASP A 30 12.28 -18.65 -12.01
N VAL A 31 11.75 -17.47 -11.60
CA VAL A 31 12.03 -16.87 -10.29
C VAL A 31 10.86 -17.10 -9.34
N SER A 32 11.18 -17.55 -8.12
CA SER A 32 10.23 -17.61 -6.99
C SER A 32 10.55 -16.52 -5.97
N PHE A 33 9.52 -15.99 -5.32
CA PHE A 33 9.65 -14.85 -4.40
C PHE A 33 9.19 -15.18 -2.99
N ASP A 34 10.08 -14.94 -2.02
CA ASP A 34 9.72 -14.78 -0.62
C ASP A 34 9.79 -13.28 -0.26
N TRP A 35 9.07 -12.85 0.75
CA TRP A 35 9.04 -11.44 1.15
C TRP A 35 9.27 -11.26 2.64
N CYS A 36 10.16 -10.33 3.02
CA CYS A 36 10.38 -9.91 4.40
C CYS A 36 9.70 -8.55 4.66
N VAL A 37 8.72 -8.53 5.56
CA VAL A 37 7.83 -7.39 5.81
C VAL A 37 7.55 -7.20 7.30
N GLU A 38 7.22 -5.99 7.75
CA GLU A 38 6.74 -5.73 9.12
C GLU A 38 5.46 -6.54 9.40
N GLU A 39 5.37 -7.15 10.59
CA GLU A 39 4.26 -8.05 10.99
C GLU A 39 2.86 -7.47 10.70
N ALA A 40 2.69 -6.16 10.88
CA ALA A 40 1.43 -5.47 10.63
C ALA A 40 0.97 -5.48 9.14
N PHE A 41 1.86 -5.78 8.19
CA PHE A 41 1.56 -5.73 6.76
C PHE A 41 1.64 -7.11 6.07
N ALA A 42 1.87 -8.18 6.84
CA ALA A 42 1.95 -9.54 6.29
C ALA A 42 0.68 -9.93 5.52
N GLY A 43 -0.51 -9.56 6.05
CA GLY A 43 -1.79 -9.82 5.38
C GLY A 43 -1.97 -9.07 4.05
N ILE A 44 -1.28 -7.94 3.84
CA ILE A 44 -1.28 -7.24 2.56
C ILE A 44 -0.38 -7.95 1.55
N VAL A 45 0.81 -8.39 1.97
CA VAL A 45 1.71 -9.15 1.10
C VAL A 45 1.10 -10.46 0.66
N ALA A 46 0.29 -11.11 1.53
CA ALA A 46 -0.41 -12.36 1.22
C ALA A 46 -1.46 -12.24 0.10
N LEU A 47 -1.83 -11.02 -0.30
CA LEU A 47 -2.74 -10.80 -1.44
C LEU A 47 -2.07 -11.07 -2.79
N HIS A 48 -0.73 -11.11 -2.87
CA HIS A 48 -0.03 -11.33 -4.12
C HIS A 48 0.29 -12.82 -4.32
N PRO A 49 -0.31 -13.48 -5.35
CA PRO A 49 -0.20 -14.92 -5.54
C PRO A 49 1.21 -15.43 -5.90
N ALA A 50 2.11 -14.54 -6.35
CA ALA A 50 3.49 -14.89 -6.68
C ALA A 50 4.42 -14.90 -5.45
N ILE A 51 3.92 -14.67 -4.25
CA ILE A 51 4.73 -14.71 -3.03
C ILE A 51 4.55 -16.06 -2.34
N ASP A 52 5.63 -16.85 -2.31
CA ASP A 52 5.61 -18.20 -1.75
C ASP A 52 5.63 -18.20 -0.22
N ARG A 53 6.47 -17.34 0.39
CA ARG A 53 6.62 -17.25 1.84
C ARG A 53 6.74 -15.81 2.30
N ILE A 54 6.12 -15.53 3.44
CA ILE A 54 6.18 -14.22 4.11
C ILE A 54 6.95 -14.40 5.40
N HIS A 55 8.06 -13.65 5.52
CA HIS A 55 8.85 -13.56 6.74
C HIS A 55 8.54 -12.26 7.45
N THR A 56 8.09 -12.34 8.68
CA THR A 56 7.73 -11.14 9.44
C THR A 56 8.90 -10.61 10.26
N VAL A 57 9.05 -9.28 10.27
CA VAL A 57 9.89 -8.53 11.19
C VAL A 57 9.03 -7.66 12.08
N ALA A 58 9.47 -7.41 13.30
CA ALA A 58 8.80 -6.52 14.25
C ALA A 58 9.72 -5.36 14.66
N ILE A 59 10.33 -4.68 13.67
CA ILE A 59 11.36 -3.64 13.91
C ILE A 59 10.82 -2.54 14.81
N ARG A 60 9.55 -2.16 14.66
CA ARG A 60 8.92 -1.13 15.49
C ARG A 60 8.82 -1.55 16.95
N ARG A 61 8.52 -2.81 17.23
CA ARG A 61 8.43 -3.39 18.56
C ARG A 61 9.83 -3.65 19.14
N TRP A 62 10.72 -4.26 18.35
CA TRP A 62 12.09 -4.55 18.76
C TRP A 62 12.87 -3.31 19.18
N ARG A 63 12.72 -2.18 18.46
CA ARG A 63 13.37 -0.90 18.82
C ARG A 63 12.94 -0.35 20.19
N LYS A 64 11.74 -0.72 20.67
CA LYS A 64 11.25 -0.30 22.01
C LYS A 64 11.69 -1.25 23.12
N ALA A 65 12.20 -2.42 22.79
CA ALA A 65 12.53 -3.51 23.70
C ALA A 65 13.92 -4.12 23.41
N LEU A 66 14.92 -3.26 23.15
CA LEU A 66 16.29 -3.72 22.81
C LEU A 66 16.98 -4.50 23.93
N LEU A 67 16.59 -4.28 25.18
CA LEU A 67 17.13 -5.00 26.35
C LEU A 67 16.35 -6.30 26.66
N ASP A 68 15.26 -6.57 25.96
CA ASP A 68 14.48 -7.79 26.14
C ASP A 68 15.10 -8.97 25.38
N GLY A 69 15.41 -10.04 26.11
CA GLY A 69 15.91 -11.30 25.52
C GLY A 69 14.95 -11.94 24.51
N GLY A 70 13.64 -11.65 24.60
CA GLY A 70 12.63 -12.08 23.60
C GLY A 70 12.91 -11.48 22.22
N THR A 71 13.23 -10.18 22.17
CA THR A 71 13.60 -9.46 20.93
C THR A 71 14.76 -10.15 20.22
N TRP A 72 15.80 -10.50 20.95
CA TRP A 72 16.99 -11.15 20.37
C TRP A 72 16.74 -12.59 19.94
N ARG A 73 15.88 -13.32 20.66
CA ARG A 73 15.45 -14.68 20.26
C ARG A 73 14.67 -14.63 18.94
N GLU A 74 13.72 -13.70 18.79
CA GLU A 74 12.95 -13.52 17.54
C GLU A 74 13.87 -13.13 16.38
N ALA A 75 14.75 -12.15 16.56
CA ALA A 75 15.71 -11.72 15.55
C ALA A 75 16.65 -12.86 15.10
N THR A 76 17.12 -13.65 16.07
CA THR A 76 18.00 -14.80 15.80
C THR A 76 17.25 -15.93 15.08
N ALA A 77 16.00 -16.18 15.47
CA ALA A 77 15.14 -17.16 14.80
C ALA A 77 14.88 -16.75 13.35
N LEU A 78 14.55 -15.49 13.10
CA LEU A 78 14.39 -14.96 11.75
C LEU A 78 15.66 -15.15 10.91
N ARG A 79 16.84 -14.78 11.45
CA ARG A 79 18.12 -14.97 10.77
C ARG A 79 18.34 -16.44 10.38
N ARG A 80 18.06 -17.37 11.29
CA ARG A 80 18.18 -18.82 11.01
C ARG A 80 17.26 -19.22 9.86
N ILE A 81 15.97 -18.86 9.92
CA ILE A 81 14.98 -19.16 8.88
C ILE A 81 15.42 -18.62 7.52
N LEU A 82 15.84 -17.33 7.45
CA LEU A 82 16.27 -16.71 6.19
C LEU A 82 17.48 -17.42 5.59
N ARG A 83 18.44 -17.87 6.41
CA ARG A 83 19.62 -18.63 5.93
C ARG A 83 19.27 -20.04 5.47
N GLU A 84 18.35 -20.72 6.15
CA GLU A 84 17.87 -22.06 5.77
C GLU A 84 17.16 -22.03 4.40
N CYS A 85 16.55 -20.91 4.03
CA CYS A 85 15.89 -20.74 2.73
C CYS A 85 16.85 -20.72 1.53
N ARG A 86 18.14 -20.44 1.71
CA ARG A 86 19.20 -20.41 0.68
C ARG A 86 18.82 -19.60 -0.55
N TYR A 87 18.61 -18.30 -0.36
CA TYR A 87 18.29 -17.39 -1.46
C TYR A 87 19.45 -17.22 -2.42
N ASP A 88 19.15 -17.11 -3.72
CA ASP A 88 20.13 -16.77 -4.75
C ASP A 88 20.39 -15.27 -4.80
N LEU A 89 19.39 -14.46 -4.44
CA LEU A 89 19.43 -13.00 -4.45
C LEU A 89 18.49 -12.42 -3.39
N VAL A 90 18.89 -11.30 -2.81
CA VAL A 90 18.01 -10.42 -2.01
C VAL A 90 17.82 -9.11 -2.77
N ILE A 91 16.58 -8.68 -3.01
CA ILE A 91 16.27 -7.34 -3.53
C ILE A 91 15.85 -6.46 -2.36
N GLU A 92 16.73 -5.54 -1.96
CA GLU A 92 16.42 -4.54 -0.95
C GLU A 92 15.80 -3.32 -1.63
N ALA A 93 14.45 -3.23 -1.56
CA ALA A 93 13.65 -2.26 -2.29
C ALA A 93 13.24 -1.03 -1.47
N GLN A 94 13.76 -0.87 -0.25
CA GLN A 94 13.39 0.23 0.64
C GLN A 94 14.43 1.36 0.67
N GLY A 95 15.71 1.02 0.55
CA GLY A 95 16.81 1.97 0.55
C GLY A 95 17.05 2.61 1.91
N LEU A 96 16.84 1.88 3.02
CA LEU A 96 17.07 2.33 4.40
C LEU A 96 18.06 1.42 5.11
N LEU A 97 18.85 1.97 6.01
CA LEU A 97 19.83 1.21 6.79
C LEU A 97 19.18 0.04 7.55
N LYS A 98 18.01 0.28 8.16
CA LYS A 98 17.29 -0.77 8.90
C LYS A 98 16.89 -1.97 8.05
N SER A 99 16.45 -1.75 6.81
CA SER A 99 16.07 -2.81 5.89
C SER A 99 17.28 -3.49 5.25
N ALA A 100 18.36 -2.76 5.01
CA ALA A 100 19.65 -3.32 4.60
C ALA A 100 20.21 -4.29 5.65
N LEU A 101 20.12 -3.94 6.94
CA LEU A 101 20.52 -4.83 8.04
C LEU A 101 19.64 -6.10 8.12
N VAL A 102 18.35 -6.00 7.80
CA VAL A 102 17.49 -7.19 7.66
C VAL A 102 17.91 -8.03 6.48
N ALA A 103 18.15 -7.42 5.30
CA ALA A 103 18.60 -8.10 4.09
C ALA A 103 19.88 -8.93 4.33
N ARG A 104 20.87 -8.38 5.05
CA ARG A 104 22.11 -9.09 5.41
C ARG A 104 21.89 -10.37 6.21
N GLN A 105 20.76 -10.53 6.91
CA GLN A 105 20.49 -11.74 7.68
C GLN A 105 20.29 -12.96 6.79
N ALA A 106 19.87 -12.77 5.54
CA ALA A 106 19.66 -13.86 4.59
C ALA A 106 20.96 -14.55 4.17
N GLY A 107 22.08 -13.85 4.19
CA GLY A 107 23.39 -14.41 3.84
C GLY A 107 23.58 -14.69 2.34
N ALA A 108 22.80 -14.03 1.49
CA ALA A 108 22.86 -14.08 0.04
C ALA A 108 23.27 -12.71 -0.54
N PRO A 109 23.70 -12.61 -1.81
CA PRO A 109 23.99 -11.35 -2.48
C PRO A 109 22.80 -10.39 -2.43
N ILE A 110 23.07 -9.10 -2.20
CA ILE A 110 22.04 -8.07 -2.06
C ILE A 110 22.13 -7.09 -3.22
N ALA A 111 21.03 -6.93 -3.94
CA ALA A 111 20.81 -5.90 -4.94
C ALA A 111 19.94 -4.79 -4.36
N GLY A 112 20.28 -3.53 -4.62
CA GLY A 112 19.52 -2.39 -4.12
C GLY A 112 19.80 -1.10 -4.90
N PHE A 113 19.21 -0.01 -4.46
CA PHE A 113 19.46 1.32 -5.01
C PHE A 113 20.90 1.77 -4.74
N ASP A 114 21.51 2.49 -5.66
CA ASP A 114 22.82 3.09 -5.44
C ASP A 114 22.76 4.26 -4.42
N ARG A 115 23.95 4.82 -4.14
CA ARG A 115 24.11 5.91 -3.15
C ARG A 115 23.28 7.16 -3.47
N SER A 116 23.08 7.46 -4.76
CA SER A 116 22.30 8.62 -5.21
C SER A 116 20.80 8.37 -5.16
N SER A 117 20.39 7.12 -5.29
CA SER A 117 19.01 6.68 -5.40
C SER A 117 18.40 6.21 -4.07
N ALA A 118 19.21 5.67 -3.15
CA ALA A 118 18.73 5.21 -1.85
C ALA A 118 18.21 6.36 -0.98
N ARG A 119 17.19 6.11 -0.16
CA ARG A 119 16.67 7.09 0.83
C ARG A 119 17.74 7.44 1.86
N GLU A 120 18.46 6.43 2.35
CA GLU A 120 19.62 6.56 3.23
C GLU A 120 20.85 6.03 2.49
N PRO A 121 21.79 6.89 2.06
CA PRO A 121 22.97 6.48 1.31
C PRO A 121 23.84 5.44 2.03
N SER A 122 23.81 5.40 3.36
CA SER A 122 24.52 4.41 4.17
C SER A 122 24.02 2.97 3.99
N ALA A 123 22.79 2.77 3.53
CA ALA A 123 22.27 1.44 3.25
C ALA A 123 23.09 0.70 2.18
N THR A 124 23.66 1.44 1.23
CA THR A 124 24.44 0.88 0.11
C THR A 124 25.72 0.18 0.53
N LEU A 125 26.23 0.45 1.74
CA LEU A 125 27.39 -0.24 2.30
C LEU A 125 27.15 -1.75 2.53
N PHE A 126 25.89 -2.17 2.49
CA PHE A 126 25.48 -3.56 2.68
C PHE A 126 25.09 -4.29 1.40
N TYR A 127 25.13 -3.61 0.25
CA TYR A 127 24.72 -4.19 -1.03
C TYR A 127 25.93 -4.69 -1.81
N ASP A 128 25.74 -5.81 -2.48
CA ASP A 128 26.75 -6.42 -3.37
C ASP A 128 26.60 -5.89 -4.81
N ALA A 129 25.36 -5.50 -5.20
CA ALA A 129 25.08 -4.83 -6.47
C ALA A 129 24.17 -3.61 -6.23
N THR A 130 24.48 -2.50 -6.90
CA THR A 130 23.73 -1.26 -6.77
C THR A 130 23.31 -0.73 -8.14
N TYR A 131 22.10 -0.14 -8.19
CA TYR A 131 21.50 0.37 -9.41
C TYR A 131 21.05 1.81 -9.27
N THR A 132 21.37 2.63 -10.27
CA THR A 132 20.93 4.02 -10.34
C THR A 132 19.50 4.10 -10.84
N VAL A 133 18.60 4.61 -9.98
CA VAL A 133 17.20 4.88 -10.32
C VAL A 133 16.84 6.27 -9.80
N PRO A 134 16.47 7.22 -10.66
CA PRO A 134 16.19 8.60 -10.28
C PRO A 134 15.19 8.72 -9.12
N ARG A 135 15.38 9.70 -8.23
CA ARG A 135 14.55 9.90 -7.04
C ARG A 135 13.27 10.69 -7.31
N ASP A 136 13.21 11.41 -8.40
CA ASP A 136 12.09 12.19 -8.90
C ASP A 136 11.04 11.37 -9.64
N LEU A 137 11.31 10.08 -9.87
CA LEU A 137 10.33 9.13 -10.39
C LEU A 137 9.36 8.67 -9.30
N HIS A 138 8.15 8.31 -9.70
CA HIS A 138 7.16 7.72 -8.81
C HIS A 138 7.65 6.43 -8.15
N ALA A 139 7.27 6.19 -6.88
CA ALA A 139 7.74 5.04 -6.10
C ALA A 139 7.48 3.68 -6.77
N ILE A 140 6.34 3.50 -7.45
CA ILE A 140 6.03 2.31 -8.24
C ILE A 140 7.06 2.14 -9.36
N GLU A 141 7.28 3.17 -10.16
CA GLU A 141 8.22 3.12 -11.28
C GLU A 141 9.65 2.83 -10.82
N ARG A 142 10.07 3.47 -9.73
CA ARG A 142 11.39 3.23 -9.13
C ARG A 142 11.59 1.77 -8.75
N THR A 143 10.58 1.16 -8.13
CA THR A 143 10.66 -0.24 -7.70
C THR A 143 10.66 -1.19 -8.91
N ARG A 144 9.82 -0.94 -9.92
CA ARG A 144 9.78 -1.71 -11.17
C ARG A 144 11.12 -1.67 -11.90
N ARG A 145 11.76 -0.50 -12.01
CA ARG A 145 13.09 -0.34 -12.61
C ARG A 145 14.16 -1.08 -11.80
N LEU A 146 14.13 -1.01 -10.47
CA LEU A 146 15.08 -1.75 -9.63
C LEU A 146 14.99 -3.26 -9.87
N PHE A 147 13.77 -3.82 -9.90
CA PHE A 147 13.55 -5.24 -10.15
C PHE A 147 14.04 -5.65 -11.55
N GLY A 148 13.70 -4.87 -12.57
CA GLY A 148 14.16 -5.09 -13.93
C GLY A 148 15.69 -5.14 -14.02
N LEU A 149 16.39 -4.18 -13.42
CA LEU A 149 17.84 -4.11 -13.38
C LEU A 149 18.46 -5.28 -12.59
N ALA A 150 17.87 -5.64 -11.45
CA ALA A 150 18.37 -6.72 -10.60
C ALA A 150 18.15 -8.12 -11.19
N LEU A 151 17.08 -8.31 -11.98
CA LEU A 151 16.69 -9.60 -12.55
C LEU A 151 16.95 -9.71 -14.05
N GLY A 152 17.46 -8.65 -14.68
CA GLY A 152 17.87 -8.66 -16.09
C GLY A 152 16.72 -8.61 -17.09
N TYR A 153 15.67 -7.81 -16.83
CA TYR A 153 14.58 -7.55 -17.77
C TYR A 153 14.22 -6.05 -17.83
N GLN A 154 13.46 -5.66 -18.86
CA GLN A 154 12.95 -4.30 -19.03
C GLN A 154 11.45 -4.31 -18.69
N PRO A 155 10.97 -3.57 -17.65
CA PRO A 155 9.55 -3.47 -17.35
C PRO A 155 8.82 -2.63 -18.41
N ASP A 156 7.63 -3.05 -18.81
CA ASP A 156 6.72 -2.24 -19.61
C ASP A 156 6.03 -1.19 -18.72
N LEU A 157 6.58 0.01 -18.69
CA LEU A 157 6.06 1.10 -17.84
C LEU A 157 4.75 1.73 -18.36
N SER A 158 4.28 1.36 -19.57
CA SER A 158 3.01 1.83 -20.13
C SER A 158 1.80 1.11 -19.51
N ALA A 159 2.00 -0.12 -19.05
CA ALA A 159 1.01 -0.91 -18.33
C ALA A 159 1.27 -0.88 -16.82
N LEU A 160 0.20 -0.89 -16.03
CA LEU A 160 0.28 -0.98 -14.58
C LEU A 160 -0.67 -2.06 -14.08
N ASP A 161 -0.11 -3.18 -13.68
CA ASP A 161 -0.79 -4.26 -12.99
C ASP A 161 -0.11 -4.52 -11.65
N SER A 162 -0.89 -4.67 -10.61
CA SER A 162 -0.38 -5.00 -9.27
C SER A 162 -0.35 -6.50 -8.99
N GLY A 163 -0.95 -7.32 -9.86
CA GLY A 163 -1.03 -8.78 -9.70
C GLY A 163 -1.86 -9.26 -8.51
N ILE A 164 -2.54 -8.35 -7.79
CA ILE A 164 -3.35 -8.69 -6.62
C ILE A 164 -4.84 -8.70 -6.96
N VAL A 165 -5.57 -9.56 -6.28
CA VAL A 165 -7.03 -9.61 -6.36
C VAL A 165 -7.63 -9.39 -4.96
N PRO A 166 -8.81 -8.76 -4.87
CA PRO A 166 -9.52 -8.67 -3.61
C PRO A 166 -9.77 -10.07 -3.01
N PRO A 167 -9.67 -10.23 -1.68
CA PRO A 167 -10.04 -11.49 -1.04
C PRO A 167 -11.49 -11.84 -1.35
N ALA A 168 -11.73 -13.12 -1.71
CA ALA A 168 -13.08 -13.61 -1.89
C ALA A 168 -13.80 -13.73 -0.54
N GLY A 169 -15.10 -13.45 -0.50
CA GLY A 169 -15.93 -13.62 0.68
C GLY A 169 -17.14 -12.71 0.68
N ASP A 170 -18.25 -13.19 1.20
CA ASP A 170 -19.40 -12.35 1.53
C ASP A 170 -19.10 -11.55 2.79
N ILE A 171 -19.25 -10.24 2.71
CA ILE A 171 -19.09 -9.37 3.87
C ILE A 171 -20.49 -9.08 4.41
N ALA A 172 -20.82 -9.73 5.52
CA ALA A 172 -22.12 -9.61 6.15
C ALA A 172 -22.52 -8.14 6.36
N GLY A 173 -23.68 -7.75 5.82
CA GLY A 173 -24.23 -6.41 5.94
C GLY A 173 -23.70 -5.37 4.95
N ILE A 174 -22.77 -5.73 4.05
CA ILE A 174 -22.28 -4.82 3.00
C ILE A 174 -22.69 -5.40 1.63
N SER A 175 -23.68 -4.79 1.00
CA SER A 175 -24.21 -5.22 -0.30
C SER A 175 -24.65 -4.01 -1.13
N GLY A 176 -24.80 -4.21 -2.44
CA GLY A 176 -25.23 -3.17 -3.37
C GLY A 176 -24.13 -2.17 -3.71
N ARG A 177 -24.53 -0.94 -4.08
CA ARG A 177 -23.59 0.12 -4.47
C ARG A 177 -23.05 0.81 -3.23
N THR A 178 -21.83 0.47 -2.84
CA THR A 178 -21.18 1.03 -1.64
C THR A 178 -20.03 1.95 -1.99
N ALA A 179 -19.83 2.98 -1.18
CA ALA A 179 -18.68 3.88 -1.24
C ALA A 179 -17.93 3.83 0.11
N PHE A 180 -16.69 3.35 0.10
CA PHE A 180 -15.90 3.26 1.33
C PHE A 180 -15.12 4.55 1.58
N LEU A 181 -15.38 5.20 2.71
CA LEU A 181 -14.75 6.43 3.17
C LEU A 181 -13.57 6.09 4.08
N LEU A 182 -12.35 6.25 3.58
CA LEU A 182 -11.10 5.96 4.27
C LEU A 182 -10.51 7.26 4.85
N HIS A 183 -11.11 7.77 5.91
CA HIS A 183 -10.73 9.05 6.53
C HIS A 183 -9.49 8.98 7.42
N GLY A 184 -9.07 7.77 7.83
CA GLY A 184 -7.93 7.56 8.73
C GLY A 184 -6.59 7.90 8.09
N THR A 185 -5.78 8.69 8.80
CA THR A 185 -4.40 9.01 8.40
C THR A 185 -3.50 9.19 9.62
N SER A 186 -2.21 8.93 9.44
CA SER A 186 -1.24 8.95 10.55
C SER A 186 -0.77 10.36 10.96
N ARG A 187 -1.05 11.40 10.16
CA ARG A 187 -0.58 12.77 10.37
C ARG A 187 -1.75 13.74 10.40
N GLU A 188 -1.71 14.71 11.31
CA GLU A 188 -2.75 15.72 11.48
C GLU A 188 -2.92 16.61 10.24
N ASP A 189 -1.81 16.99 9.60
CA ASP A 189 -1.79 17.85 8.41
C ASP A 189 -2.36 17.19 7.14
N LYS A 190 -2.61 15.88 7.19
CA LYS A 190 -3.27 15.12 6.11
C LYS A 190 -4.76 14.90 6.35
N LYS A 191 -5.29 15.33 7.47
CA LYS A 191 -6.69 15.09 7.82
C LYS A 191 -7.61 16.05 7.09
N TRP A 192 -8.50 15.48 6.30
CA TRP A 192 -9.62 16.22 5.77
C TRP A 192 -10.67 16.45 6.88
N PRO A 193 -11.29 17.64 6.98
CA PRO A 193 -12.25 17.95 8.05
C PRO A 193 -13.42 16.96 8.13
N ALA A 194 -13.90 16.69 9.35
CA ALA A 194 -15.01 15.76 9.57
C ALA A 194 -16.28 16.21 8.84
N GLU A 195 -16.51 17.51 8.78
CA GLU A 195 -17.66 18.13 8.09
C GLU A 195 -17.64 17.81 6.59
N ASP A 196 -16.45 17.75 5.97
CA ASP A 196 -16.32 17.42 4.55
C ASP A 196 -16.58 15.93 4.30
N TRP A 197 -16.19 15.05 5.22
CA TRP A 197 -16.54 13.64 5.16
C TRP A 197 -18.05 13.42 5.31
N ILE A 198 -18.70 14.13 6.25
CA ILE A 198 -20.14 14.09 6.46
C ILE A 198 -20.89 14.56 5.21
N GLU A 199 -20.47 15.69 4.65
CA GLU A 199 -21.10 16.22 3.44
C GLU A 199 -20.91 15.27 2.24
N THR A 200 -19.70 14.69 2.09
CA THR A 200 -19.45 13.67 1.07
C THR A 200 -20.36 12.46 1.25
N ALA A 201 -20.56 11.98 2.47
CA ALA A 201 -21.48 10.88 2.77
C ALA A 201 -22.93 11.21 2.39
N ARG A 202 -23.43 12.44 2.65
CA ARG A 202 -24.75 12.89 2.22
C ARG A 202 -24.89 12.89 0.70
N LEU A 203 -23.91 13.46 -0.01
CA LEU A 203 -23.90 13.51 -1.46
C LEU A 203 -23.84 12.10 -2.12
N LEU A 204 -23.24 11.12 -1.46
CA LEU A 204 -23.24 9.72 -1.90
C LEU A 204 -24.62 9.10 -1.75
N VAL A 205 -25.32 9.34 -0.64
CA VAL A 205 -26.68 8.83 -0.41
C VAL A 205 -27.65 9.41 -1.45
N GLU A 206 -27.54 10.69 -1.79
CA GLU A 206 -28.32 11.30 -2.90
C GLU A 206 -28.12 10.61 -4.26
N ARG A 207 -26.98 9.90 -4.42
CA ARG A 207 -26.64 9.11 -5.62
C ARG A 207 -26.90 7.62 -5.47
N GLU A 208 -27.72 7.25 -4.50
CA GLU A 208 -28.09 5.86 -4.19
C GLU A 208 -26.86 4.96 -3.91
N MET A 209 -25.84 5.54 -3.27
CA MET A 209 -24.68 4.79 -2.76
C MET A 209 -24.71 4.76 -1.24
N THR A 210 -24.46 3.59 -0.66
CA THR A 210 -24.33 3.43 0.80
C THR A 210 -22.92 3.77 1.24
N PRO A 211 -22.73 4.83 2.05
CA PRO A 211 -21.43 5.11 2.64
C PRO A 211 -21.02 4.01 3.61
N VAL A 212 -19.75 3.61 3.57
CA VAL A 212 -19.13 2.67 4.52
C VAL A 212 -17.93 3.37 5.13
N THR A 213 -17.70 3.23 6.42
CA THR A 213 -16.49 3.76 7.07
C THR A 213 -16.00 2.83 8.16
N THR A 214 -14.74 2.99 8.56
CA THR A 214 -14.10 2.17 9.61
C THR A 214 -13.09 3.01 10.41
N TRP A 215 -12.51 2.42 11.43
CA TRP A 215 -11.55 3.06 12.31
C TRP A 215 -10.50 2.06 12.84
N SER A 216 -9.33 2.55 13.20
CA SER A 216 -8.25 1.77 13.78
C SER A 216 -7.90 2.19 15.21
N ASN A 217 -8.24 3.43 15.58
CA ASN A 217 -7.97 4.05 16.89
C ASN A 217 -9.11 4.99 17.30
N GLU A 218 -9.13 5.42 18.58
CA GLU A 218 -10.22 6.22 19.15
C GLU A 218 -10.44 7.57 18.44
N ARG A 219 -9.40 8.20 17.89
CA ARG A 219 -9.54 9.46 17.15
C ARG A 219 -10.26 9.23 15.81
N GLU A 220 -9.91 8.18 15.11
CA GLU A 220 -10.61 7.79 13.87
C GLU A 220 -12.04 7.36 14.18
N LYS A 221 -12.26 6.66 15.30
CA LYS A 221 -13.58 6.23 15.74
C LYS A 221 -14.52 7.42 15.91
N ALA A 222 -14.07 8.49 16.56
CA ALA A 222 -14.88 9.69 16.76
C ALA A 222 -15.34 10.31 15.42
N VAL A 223 -14.49 10.33 14.40
CA VAL A 223 -14.86 10.81 13.07
C VAL A 223 -15.84 9.86 12.39
N ALA A 224 -15.60 8.54 12.45
CA ALA A 224 -16.48 7.53 11.88
C ALA A 224 -17.88 7.57 12.52
N GLU A 225 -17.97 7.72 13.85
CA GLU A 225 -19.22 7.88 14.59
C GLU A 225 -19.94 9.19 14.25
N ALA A 226 -19.18 10.28 14.04
CA ALA A 226 -19.76 11.55 13.60
C ALA A 226 -20.38 11.45 12.19
N ILE A 227 -19.72 10.74 11.27
CA ILE A 227 -20.26 10.48 9.92
C ILE A 227 -21.54 9.64 10.03
N ALA A 228 -21.51 8.51 10.75
CA ALA A 228 -22.67 7.62 10.90
C ALA A 228 -23.83 8.29 11.64
N GLY A 229 -23.56 9.12 12.65
CA GLY A 229 -24.58 9.89 13.37
C GLY A 229 -25.25 10.97 12.52
N ALA A 230 -24.50 11.63 11.63
CA ALA A 230 -25.03 12.65 10.73
C ALA A 230 -25.69 12.08 9.46
N VAL A 231 -25.35 10.85 9.06
CA VAL A 231 -25.87 10.13 7.88
C VAL A 231 -26.22 8.70 8.30
N PRO A 232 -27.44 8.46 8.81
CA PRO A 232 -27.83 7.17 9.43
C PRO A 232 -27.78 5.94 8.51
N SER A 233 -27.76 6.13 7.19
CA SER A 233 -27.54 5.04 6.22
C SER A 233 -26.08 4.60 6.09
N THR A 234 -25.15 5.27 6.77
CA THR A 234 -23.73 4.90 6.77
C THR A 234 -23.51 3.60 7.55
N ILE A 235 -22.83 2.64 6.92
CA ILE A 235 -22.39 1.42 7.59
C ILE A 235 -21.09 1.72 8.32
N LEU A 236 -21.12 1.65 9.65
CA LEU A 236 -19.94 1.77 10.50
C LEU A 236 -19.36 0.38 10.76
N VAL A 237 -18.28 0.06 10.05
CA VAL A 237 -17.54 -1.19 10.24
C VAL A 237 -16.73 -1.10 11.54
N PRO A 238 -16.86 -2.05 12.46
CA PRO A 238 -16.05 -2.06 13.68
C PRO A 238 -14.56 -2.23 13.33
N LYS A 239 -13.71 -1.98 14.32
CA LYS A 239 -12.28 -2.23 14.17
C LYS A 239 -12.05 -3.70 13.80
N SER A 240 -11.54 -3.93 12.61
CA SER A 240 -11.36 -5.25 12.01
C SER A 240 -9.91 -5.51 11.60
N PRO A 241 -9.51 -6.77 11.47
CA PRO A 241 -8.24 -7.15 10.88
C PRO A 241 -8.07 -6.58 9.47
N LEU A 242 -6.82 -6.31 9.08
CA LEU A 242 -6.51 -5.69 7.78
C LEU A 242 -7.01 -6.52 6.58
N ALA A 243 -7.04 -7.85 6.70
CA ALA A 243 -7.58 -8.74 5.67
C ALA A 243 -9.08 -8.54 5.44
N GLU A 244 -9.86 -8.35 6.50
CA GLU A 244 -11.30 -8.04 6.40
C GLU A 244 -11.53 -6.67 5.76
N ILE A 245 -10.74 -5.67 6.17
CA ILE A 245 -10.81 -4.33 5.54
C ILE A 245 -10.45 -4.40 4.05
N ALA A 246 -9.45 -5.19 3.68
CA ALA A 246 -9.09 -5.42 2.28
C ALA A 246 -10.24 -6.08 1.49
N ALA A 247 -10.96 -7.03 2.09
CA ALA A 247 -12.13 -7.64 1.50
C ALA A 247 -13.27 -6.63 1.30
N ILE A 248 -13.56 -5.79 2.30
CA ILE A 248 -14.57 -4.71 2.20
C ILE A 248 -14.20 -3.72 1.08
N ILE A 249 -12.94 -3.29 1.03
CA ILE A 249 -12.44 -2.44 -0.06
C ILE A 249 -12.71 -3.13 -1.40
N GLY A 250 -12.35 -4.41 -1.54
CA GLY A 250 -12.48 -5.15 -2.77
C GLY A 250 -13.92 -5.29 -3.30
N HIS A 251 -14.90 -5.28 -2.40
CA HIS A 251 -16.34 -5.37 -2.74
C HIS A 251 -17.03 -4.00 -2.87
N SER A 252 -16.32 -2.92 -2.60
CA SER A 252 -16.87 -1.57 -2.72
C SER A 252 -16.90 -1.10 -4.18
N THR A 253 -17.96 -0.36 -4.55
CA THR A 253 -18.10 0.23 -5.88
C THR A 253 -17.16 1.42 -6.09
N LEU A 254 -16.88 2.15 -5.02
CA LEU A 254 -16.11 3.37 -5.00
C LEU A 254 -15.31 3.48 -3.70
N ILE A 255 -14.13 4.04 -3.80
CA ILE A 255 -13.30 4.41 -2.64
C ILE A 255 -13.04 5.92 -2.66
N ILE A 256 -13.29 6.59 -1.56
CA ILE A 256 -12.85 7.95 -1.32
C ILE A 256 -11.95 7.90 -0.08
N GLY A 257 -10.68 8.28 -0.22
CA GLY A 257 -9.72 8.12 0.85
C GLY A 257 -8.77 9.30 1.03
N ALA A 258 -8.33 9.52 2.25
CA ALA A 258 -7.19 10.38 2.54
C ALA A 258 -5.88 9.72 2.04
N ASP A 259 -4.75 10.43 2.16
CA ASP A 259 -3.42 9.87 1.91
C ASP A 259 -3.08 8.79 2.97
N THR A 260 -3.51 7.57 2.70
CA THR A 260 -3.32 6.38 3.56
C THR A 260 -3.06 5.12 2.74
N GLY A 261 -2.43 4.12 3.36
CA GLY A 261 -2.13 2.83 2.72
C GLY A 261 -3.36 2.11 2.15
N LEU A 262 -4.53 2.23 2.78
CA LEU A 262 -5.76 1.61 2.29
C LEU A 262 -6.26 2.23 0.98
N THR A 263 -6.04 3.52 0.76
CA THR A 263 -6.36 4.20 -0.51
C THR A 263 -5.47 3.68 -1.64
N HIS A 264 -4.18 3.41 -1.35
CA HIS A 264 -3.28 2.76 -2.31
C HIS A 264 -3.72 1.32 -2.62
N LEU A 265 -4.21 0.59 -1.62
CA LEU A 265 -4.71 -0.78 -1.80
C LEU A 265 -5.92 -0.80 -2.74
N ALA A 266 -6.86 0.12 -2.56
CA ALA A 266 -8.03 0.26 -3.42
C ALA A 266 -7.65 0.50 -4.89
N SER A 267 -6.70 1.41 -5.11
CA SER A 267 -6.16 1.68 -6.45
C SER A 267 -5.46 0.46 -7.04
N ALA A 268 -4.70 -0.30 -6.22
CA ALA A 268 -4.03 -1.51 -6.64
C ALA A 268 -4.99 -2.65 -7.00
N PHE A 269 -6.20 -2.67 -6.42
CA PHE A 269 -7.30 -3.56 -6.84
C PHE A 269 -8.01 -3.10 -8.12
N GLY A 270 -7.62 -1.98 -8.72
CA GLY A 270 -8.28 -1.44 -9.92
C GLY A 270 -9.68 -0.90 -9.67
N LEU A 271 -9.96 -0.43 -8.45
CA LEU A 271 -11.26 0.15 -8.08
C LEU A 271 -11.29 1.67 -8.36
N PRO A 272 -12.48 2.22 -8.70
CA PRO A 272 -12.68 3.66 -8.72
C PRO A 272 -12.26 4.28 -7.39
N THR A 273 -11.19 5.08 -7.40
CA THR A 273 -10.55 5.59 -6.19
C THR A 273 -10.26 7.08 -6.31
N VAL A 274 -10.89 7.90 -5.46
CA VAL A 274 -10.57 9.33 -5.32
C VAL A 274 -9.74 9.52 -4.05
N ALA A 275 -8.51 10.00 -4.21
CA ALA A 275 -7.60 10.26 -3.11
C ALA A 275 -7.51 11.76 -2.80
N VAL A 276 -7.76 12.14 -1.55
CA VAL A 276 -7.65 13.52 -1.06
C VAL A 276 -6.29 13.73 -0.42
N PHE A 277 -5.49 14.61 -1.00
CA PHE A 277 -4.16 14.99 -0.53
C PHE A 277 -4.14 16.44 -0.07
N LEU A 278 -3.65 16.71 1.13
CA LEU A 278 -3.63 18.05 1.72
C LEU A 278 -2.20 18.57 2.00
N ALA A 279 -1.27 17.68 2.30
CA ALA A 279 0.05 18.07 2.81
C ALA A 279 1.22 17.37 2.11
N THR A 280 0.95 16.42 1.22
CA THR A 280 2.00 15.63 0.54
C THR A 280 1.86 15.75 -0.97
N GLU A 281 3.01 15.73 -1.67
CA GLU A 281 3.07 15.75 -3.13
C GLU A 281 2.69 14.36 -3.69
N PRO A 282 1.55 14.22 -4.38
CA PRO A 282 1.10 12.93 -4.89
C PRO A 282 1.91 12.44 -6.09
N GLY A 283 2.64 13.31 -6.76
CA GLY A 283 3.42 12.98 -7.96
C GLY A 283 4.43 11.85 -7.73
N LEU A 284 4.99 11.77 -6.52
CA LEU A 284 6.00 10.76 -6.17
C LEU A 284 5.42 9.49 -5.52
N THR A 285 4.30 9.61 -4.82
CA THR A 285 3.78 8.51 -4.00
C THR A 285 2.26 8.38 -4.00
N GLY A 286 1.53 9.17 -4.79
CA GLY A 286 0.07 9.06 -4.87
C GLY A 286 -0.40 7.72 -5.42
N PRO A 287 -1.64 7.30 -5.17
CA PRO A 287 -2.19 6.09 -5.77
C PRO A 287 -2.22 6.23 -7.29
N ARG A 288 -1.83 5.15 -7.98
CA ARG A 288 -1.85 5.06 -9.45
C ARG A 288 -2.66 3.87 -9.89
N GLY A 289 -3.43 4.03 -10.95
CA GLY A 289 -4.26 3.01 -11.58
C GLY A 289 -5.17 3.64 -12.61
N GLN A 290 -5.75 2.83 -13.49
CA GLN A 290 -6.64 3.29 -14.56
C GLN A 290 -7.84 4.08 -14.01
N TYR A 291 -8.32 3.73 -12.82
CA TYR A 291 -9.49 4.32 -12.17
C TYR A 291 -9.11 5.07 -10.89
N ALA A 292 -7.88 5.56 -10.79
CA ALA A 292 -7.43 6.32 -9.63
C ALA A 292 -7.26 7.80 -9.99
N SER A 293 -7.75 8.67 -9.14
CA SER A 293 -7.55 10.12 -9.23
C SER A 293 -7.11 10.69 -7.90
N THR A 294 -6.27 11.71 -7.97
CA THR A 294 -5.78 12.41 -6.79
C THR A 294 -6.14 13.86 -6.85
N LEU A 295 -6.84 14.33 -5.82
CA LEU A 295 -7.15 15.74 -5.61
C LEU A 295 -6.15 16.33 -4.62
N LEU A 296 -5.38 17.31 -5.08
CA LEU A 296 -4.44 18.06 -4.26
C LEU A 296 -5.02 19.46 -4.01
N ALA A 297 -4.99 19.92 -2.76
CA ALA A 297 -5.29 21.30 -2.44
C ALA A 297 -4.18 22.21 -2.96
N ALA A 298 -4.50 23.12 -3.86
CA ALA A 298 -3.56 24.18 -4.25
C ALA A 298 -3.31 25.15 -3.08
N PRO A 299 -2.18 25.88 -3.04
CA PRO A 299 -1.92 26.85 -1.99
C PRO A 299 -3.07 27.86 -1.86
N GLY A 300 -3.68 27.95 -0.68
CA GLY A 300 -4.85 28.81 -0.41
C GLY A 300 -6.19 28.24 -0.88
N GLU A 301 -6.21 27.09 -1.52
CA GLU A 301 -7.42 26.38 -1.90
C GLU A 301 -7.73 25.20 -0.95
N ARG A 302 -8.95 24.70 -1.06
CA ARG A 302 -9.44 23.55 -0.31
C ARG A 302 -9.99 22.50 -1.27
N VAL A 303 -9.71 21.24 -1.01
CA VAL A 303 -10.45 20.14 -1.63
C VAL A 303 -11.85 20.12 -1.02
N THR A 304 -12.88 20.35 -1.83
CA THR A 304 -14.26 20.37 -1.37
C THR A 304 -14.99 19.06 -1.69
N PRO A 305 -16.06 18.69 -0.94
CA PRO A 305 -16.92 17.55 -1.27
C PRO A 305 -17.43 17.58 -2.71
N ALA A 306 -17.79 18.76 -3.22
CA ALA A 306 -18.24 18.91 -4.61
C ALA A 306 -17.14 18.55 -5.64
N LYS A 307 -15.88 18.95 -5.40
CA LYS A 307 -14.75 18.53 -6.26
C LYS A 307 -14.55 17.00 -6.21
N VAL A 308 -14.67 16.39 -5.02
CA VAL A 308 -14.57 14.94 -4.83
C VAL A 308 -15.68 14.20 -5.60
N MET A 309 -16.92 14.68 -5.52
CA MET A 309 -18.05 14.06 -6.22
C MET A 309 -17.95 14.21 -7.73
N ALA A 310 -17.50 15.35 -8.25
CA ALA A 310 -17.27 15.53 -9.67
C ALA A 310 -16.22 14.55 -10.22
N GLU A 311 -15.17 14.28 -9.46
CA GLU A 311 -14.14 13.32 -9.86
C GLU A 311 -14.65 11.87 -9.75
N THR A 312 -15.44 11.58 -8.71
CA THR A 312 -16.13 10.29 -8.54
C THR A 312 -16.98 9.94 -9.78
N GLU A 313 -17.78 10.88 -10.26
CA GLU A 313 -18.65 10.67 -11.43
C GLU A 313 -17.84 10.34 -12.69
N LYS A 314 -16.72 11.02 -12.92
CA LYS A 314 -15.81 10.71 -14.04
C LYS A 314 -15.24 9.30 -13.95
N LEU A 315 -14.75 8.88 -12.76
CA LEU A 315 -14.16 7.56 -12.58
C LEU A 315 -15.19 6.42 -12.72
N LEU A 316 -16.40 6.61 -12.19
CA LEU A 316 -17.49 5.63 -12.34
C LEU A 316 -17.91 5.50 -13.81
N ALA A 317 -18.04 6.62 -14.54
CA ALA A 317 -18.34 6.62 -15.96
C ALA A 317 -17.24 5.94 -16.79
N LEU A 318 -15.98 6.15 -16.44
CA LEU A 318 -14.82 5.50 -17.06
C LEU A 318 -14.84 3.98 -16.84
N LYS A 319 -15.12 3.54 -15.60
CA LYS A 319 -15.22 2.11 -15.26
C LYS A 319 -16.32 1.39 -15.99
N LEU A 320 -17.50 2.04 -16.17
CA LEU A 320 -18.64 1.47 -16.91
C LEU A 320 -18.38 1.29 -18.41
N ARG A 321 -17.45 2.06 -18.99
CA ARG A 321 -17.07 1.99 -20.41
C ARG A 321 -15.97 0.99 -20.71
N ALA A 322 -15.31 0.46 -19.67
CA ALA A 322 -14.26 -0.53 -19.85
C ALA A 322 -14.85 -1.84 -20.36
N PRO A 323 -14.25 -2.52 -21.35
CA PRO A 323 -14.63 -3.88 -21.70
C PRO A 323 -14.44 -4.80 -20.49
N ALA A 324 -15.37 -5.75 -20.35
CA ALA A 324 -15.34 -6.74 -19.26
C ALA A 324 -14.14 -7.69 -19.40
#